data_a3155033c04d2749e2a55394cdf230fe
#
_entry.id   a3155033c04d2749e2a55394cdf230fe
#
_cell.length_a   1.000
_cell.length_b   1.000
_cell.length_c   1.000
_cell.angle_alpha   90.00
_cell.angle_beta   90.00
_cell.angle_gamma   90.00
#
_symmetry.space_group_name_H-M   'P 1'
#
loop_
_entity.id
_entity.type
_entity.pdbx_description
1 polymer ?
#
loop_
_entity_poly.entity_id
_entity_poly.type
_entity_poly.pdbx_seq_one_letter_code
_entity_poly.pdbx_strand_id
1 'polypeptide(L)'
;KIIDYEVLDEPLYNYTPKTTSNKDAMDYDANGGRLMQVEGKVTDVTYTDDRKVVSRITLKDGDGDFAEILIEDGIVSGADWVNNLASRVKKGRTVRAIGLLHLDSDGTPVLRVRNCDEVVYVPPVPVSLGSRRNPRTGDLIWIAVGVMVLSGIGLAVLLKKRKK
;
A
#
# COMPACT_ATOMS: atom_id res chain seq x y z
N LYS A 1 7.46 32.80 -29.58
CA LYS A 1 7.91 32.43 -30.93
C LYS A 1 9.14 31.57 -30.76
N ILE A 2 9.04 30.27 -31.10
CA ILE A 2 10.22 29.38 -31.20
C ILE A 2 10.95 29.82 -32.47
N ILE A 3 12.20 30.21 -32.33
CA ILE A 3 12.99 30.73 -33.42
C ILE A 3 13.79 29.62 -34.10
N ASP A 4 14.24 28.67 -33.29
CA ASP A 4 14.98 27.50 -33.77
C ASP A 4 14.93 26.39 -32.70
N TYR A 5 15.04 25.13 -33.09
CA TYR A 5 15.23 23.99 -32.19
C TYR A 5 16.07 22.94 -32.90
N GLU A 6 16.95 22.33 -32.16
CA GLU A 6 17.74 21.18 -32.59
C GLU A 6 17.16 19.92 -31.94
N VAL A 7 16.87 18.92 -32.76
CA VAL A 7 16.53 17.60 -32.26
C VAL A 7 17.83 16.90 -31.91
N LEU A 8 18.10 16.79 -30.62
CA LEU A 8 19.24 16.01 -30.14
C LEU A 8 18.89 14.52 -30.20
N ASP A 9 19.71 13.74 -30.89
CA ASP A 9 19.67 12.26 -30.93
C ASP A 9 20.21 11.67 -29.62
N GLU A 10 19.88 12.29 -28.47
CA GLU A 10 20.24 11.75 -27.19
C GLU A 10 19.21 10.70 -26.77
N PRO A 11 19.66 9.57 -26.18
CA PRO A 11 18.72 8.58 -25.66
C PRO A 11 17.82 9.25 -24.67
N LEU A 12 16.49 9.05 -24.80
CA LEU A 12 15.50 9.49 -23.84
C LEU A 12 15.96 9.00 -22.46
N TYR A 13 16.37 9.93 -21.59
CA TYR A 13 16.73 9.59 -20.23
C TYR A 13 15.50 8.95 -19.58
N ASN A 14 15.57 7.67 -19.31
CA ASN A 14 14.61 6.98 -18.45
C ASN A 14 14.83 7.51 -17.04
N TYR A 15 14.12 8.57 -16.68
CA TYR A 15 14.11 9.08 -15.32
C TYR A 15 13.46 8.04 -14.43
N THR A 16 14.30 7.27 -13.73
CA THR A 16 13.81 6.39 -12.67
C THR A 16 13.46 7.25 -11.47
N PRO A 17 12.21 7.21 -10.97
CA PRO A 17 11.82 7.98 -9.80
C PRO A 17 12.63 7.51 -8.58
N LYS A 18 13.08 8.46 -7.77
CA LYS A 18 13.73 8.14 -6.51
C LYS A 18 12.69 7.66 -5.52
N THR A 19 12.85 6.42 -5.04
CA THR A 19 12.01 5.83 -4.01
C THR A 19 12.66 6.04 -2.64
N THR A 20 11.90 6.59 -1.68
CA THR A 20 12.35 6.85 -0.32
C THR A 20 11.14 6.91 0.63
N SER A 21 11.36 7.14 1.95
CA SER A 21 10.28 7.41 2.90
C SER A 21 9.48 8.65 2.50
N ASN A 22 8.24 8.76 2.97
CA ASN A 22 7.43 9.95 2.70
C ASN A 22 8.09 11.21 3.25
N LYS A 23 8.69 11.12 4.44
CA LYS A 23 9.44 12.22 5.06
C LYS A 23 10.55 12.75 4.16
N ASP A 24 11.42 11.84 3.69
CA ASP A 24 12.54 12.24 2.83
C ASP A 24 12.05 12.71 1.46
N ALA A 25 10.97 12.09 0.94
CA ALA A 25 10.39 12.49 -0.35
C ALA A 25 9.84 13.92 -0.32
N MET A 26 9.29 14.34 0.83
CA MET A 26 8.71 15.68 1.01
C MET A 26 9.74 16.73 1.45
N ASP A 27 11.01 16.36 1.62
CA ASP A 27 12.09 17.32 1.86
C ASP A 27 12.40 18.10 0.56
N TYR A 28 11.80 19.29 0.47
CA TYR A 28 11.93 20.14 -0.72
C TYR A 28 13.36 20.66 -0.92
N ASP A 29 14.07 20.95 0.14
CA ASP A 29 15.43 21.48 0.05
C ASP A 29 16.37 20.46 -0.59
N ALA A 30 16.18 19.19 -0.28
CA ALA A 30 16.97 18.09 -0.81
C ALA A 30 16.48 17.59 -2.19
N ASN A 31 15.19 17.65 -2.46
CA ASN A 31 14.56 16.94 -3.59
C ASN A 31 13.66 17.80 -4.49
N GLY A 32 13.61 19.11 -4.30
CA GLY A 32 12.80 20.02 -5.12
C GLY A 32 13.06 19.85 -6.61
N GLY A 33 12.01 19.75 -7.41
CA GLY A 33 12.07 19.54 -8.86
C GLY A 33 12.47 18.13 -9.30
N ARG A 34 12.67 17.18 -8.38
CA ARG A 34 12.99 15.78 -8.71
C ARG A 34 11.75 14.94 -8.86
N LEU A 35 11.86 13.90 -9.67
CA LEU A 35 10.85 12.86 -9.78
C LEU A 35 10.97 11.91 -8.59
N MET A 36 9.95 11.90 -7.74
CA MET A 36 9.91 11.10 -6.52
C MET A 36 8.82 10.04 -6.61
N GLN A 37 9.02 8.93 -5.91
CA GLN A 37 8.01 7.90 -5.71
C GLN A 37 7.75 7.73 -4.23
N VAL A 38 6.49 7.78 -3.84
CA VAL A 38 6.00 7.55 -2.47
C VAL A 38 4.97 6.42 -2.45
N GLU A 39 4.85 5.77 -1.32
CA GLU A 39 3.83 4.75 -1.10
C GLU A 39 3.24 4.88 0.31
N GLY A 40 1.94 4.74 0.44
CA GLY A 40 1.29 4.81 1.74
C GLY A 40 -0.20 4.52 1.68
N LYS A 41 -0.82 4.45 2.86
CA LYS A 41 -2.28 4.36 2.97
C LYS A 41 -2.90 5.73 2.72
N VAL A 42 -3.93 5.77 1.91
CA VAL A 42 -4.76 6.96 1.72
C VAL A 42 -5.47 7.30 3.04
N THR A 43 -5.16 8.45 3.60
CA THR A 43 -5.79 8.98 4.80
C THR A 43 -6.85 10.01 4.49
N ASP A 44 -6.64 10.80 3.43
CA ASP A 44 -7.61 11.77 2.95
C ASP A 44 -7.62 11.90 1.43
N VAL A 45 -8.76 12.35 0.89
CA VAL A 45 -8.96 12.62 -0.53
C VAL A 45 -9.81 13.87 -0.66
N THR A 46 -9.27 14.88 -1.32
CA THR A 46 -9.97 16.11 -1.66
C THR A 46 -10.42 16.06 -3.12
N TYR A 47 -11.60 16.57 -3.37
CA TYR A 47 -12.18 16.67 -4.72
C TYR A 47 -12.32 18.13 -5.13
N THR A 48 -12.36 18.40 -6.42
CA THR A 48 -12.72 19.72 -6.95
C THR A 48 -14.13 20.13 -6.51
N ASP A 49 -14.47 21.41 -6.58
CA ASP A 49 -15.74 21.97 -6.09
C ASP A 49 -16.97 21.30 -6.72
N ASP A 50 -16.85 20.81 -7.94
CA ASP A 50 -17.89 20.05 -8.62
C ASP A 50 -17.98 18.58 -8.16
N ARG A 51 -17.13 18.16 -7.22
CA ARG A 51 -17.02 16.83 -6.61
C ARG A 51 -16.75 15.68 -7.57
N LYS A 52 -16.26 15.97 -8.75
CA LYS A 52 -16.08 14.93 -9.77
C LYS A 52 -14.63 14.47 -9.93
N VAL A 53 -13.66 15.35 -9.64
CA VAL A 53 -12.25 15.07 -9.86
C VAL A 53 -11.48 15.08 -8.56
N VAL A 54 -10.65 14.06 -8.33
CA VAL A 54 -9.71 14.05 -7.22
C VAL A 54 -8.66 15.12 -7.47
N SER A 55 -8.52 16.08 -6.56
CA SER A 55 -7.54 17.16 -6.66
C SER A 55 -6.33 16.96 -5.75
N ARG A 56 -6.53 16.31 -4.60
CA ARG A 56 -5.45 16.07 -3.64
C ARG A 56 -5.65 14.73 -2.93
N ILE A 57 -4.56 14.04 -2.65
CA ILE A 57 -4.55 12.78 -1.90
C ILE A 57 -3.48 12.90 -0.82
N THR A 58 -3.84 12.56 0.42
CA THR A 58 -2.88 12.47 1.52
C THR A 58 -2.57 10.99 1.77
N LEU A 59 -1.30 10.64 1.69
CA LEU A 59 -0.78 9.30 1.98
C LEU A 59 -0.06 9.30 3.32
N LYS A 60 -0.16 8.21 4.05
CA LYS A 60 0.61 7.95 5.27
C LYS A 60 1.36 6.63 5.10
N ASP A 61 2.69 6.65 5.28
CA ASP A 61 3.53 5.44 5.19
C ASP A 61 3.51 4.60 6.47
N GLY A 62 4.35 3.55 6.49
CA GLY A 62 4.49 2.65 7.63
C GLY A 62 5.11 3.29 8.86
N ASP A 63 5.93 4.31 8.68
CA ASP A 63 6.62 5.05 9.75
C ASP A 63 5.73 6.16 10.33
N GLY A 64 4.64 6.45 9.67
CA GLY A 64 3.66 7.43 10.12
C GLY A 64 3.81 8.80 9.47
N ASP A 65 4.72 8.94 8.52
CA ASP A 65 4.98 10.17 7.80
C ASP A 65 4.01 10.37 6.65
N PHE A 66 3.70 11.64 6.34
CA PHE A 66 2.71 12.01 5.34
C PHE A 66 3.38 12.44 4.04
N ALA A 67 2.72 12.15 2.91
CA ALA A 67 3.01 12.72 1.61
C ALA A 67 1.72 13.25 0.98
N GLU A 68 1.80 14.44 0.43
CA GLU A 68 0.69 15.07 -0.28
C GLU A 68 0.88 14.95 -1.78
N ILE A 69 -0.16 14.47 -2.46
CA ILE A 69 -0.19 14.27 -3.91
C ILE A 69 -1.16 15.29 -4.50
N LEU A 70 -0.67 16.11 -5.39
CA LEU A 70 -1.45 17.12 -6.11
C LEU A 70 -1.78 16.64 -7.52
N ILE A 71 -3.04 16.73 -7.89
CA ILE A 71 -3.57 16.39 -9.21
C ILE A 71 -4.25 17.63 -9.76
N GLU A 72 -3.62 18.28 -10.72
CA GLU A 72 -4.11 19.52 -11.29
C GLU A 72 -5.09 19.31 -12.43
N ASP A 73 -6.08 20.18 -12.53
CA ASP A 73 -6.97 20.26 -13.68
C ASP A 73 -6.19 20.49 -14.96
N GLY A 74 -6.56 19.78 -16.03
CA GLY A 74 -5.93 19.88 -17.34
C GLY A 74 -4.75 18.93 -17.59
N ILE A 75 -4.15 18.34 -16.56
CA ILE A 75 -3.22 17.21 -16.74
C ILE A 75 -4.02 15.95 -17.05
N VAL A 76 -5.28 15.97 -16.68
CA VAL A 76 -6.17 14.85 -16.73
C VAL A 76 -7.41 15.19 -17.49
N SER A 77 -7.46 14.74 -18.72
CA SER A 77 -8.63 14.86 -19.57
C SER A 77 -9.30 13.50 -19.76
N GLY A 78 -10.62 13.45 -19.50
CA GLY A 78 -11.48 12.32 -19.86
C GLY A 78 -12.25 11.70 -18.69
N ALA A 79 -13.49 11.30 -18.95
CA ALA A 79 -14.40 10.70 -17.97
C ALA A 79 -13.86 9.39 -17.35
N ASP A 80 -13.11 8.63 -18.12
CA ASP A 80 -12.53 7.34 -17.67
C ASP A 80 -11.49 7.49 -16.58
N TRP A 81 -10.79 8.58 -16.59
CA TRP A 81 -9.79 8.93 -15.60
C TRP A 81 -10.40 9.20 -14.24
N VAL A 82 -11.38 10.10 -14.19
CA VAL A 82 -12.08 10.48 -12.96
C VAL A 82 -12.62 9.26 -12.25
N ASN A 83 -13.30 8.39 -12.99
CA ASN A 83 -13.88 7.17 -12.47
C ASN A 83 -12.83 6.15 -12.02
N ASN A 84 -11.75 6.00 -12.78
CA ASN A 84 -10.68 5.05 -12.45
C ASN A 84 -9.85 5.50 -11.25
N LEU A 85 -9.47 6.77 -11.15
CA LEU A 85 -8.71 7.27 -10.03
C LEU A 85 -9.52 7.23 -8.73
N ALA A 86 -10.73 7.73 -8.71
CA ALA A 86 -11.61 7.68 -7.54
C ALA A 86 -11.83 6.27 -7.01
N SER A 87 -11.79 5.26 -7.90
CA SER A 87 -11.85 3.85 -7.49
C SER A 87 -10.57 3.36 -6.81
N ARG A 88 -9.41 3.86 -7.21
CA ARG A 88 -8.10 3.45 -6.71
C ARG A 88 -7.74 4.08 -5.37
N VAL A 89 -8.07 5.36 -5.17
CA VAL A 89 -7.61 6.20 -4.05
C VAL A 89 -8.57 6.25 -2.85
N LYS A 90 -9.32 5.22 -2.60
CA LYS A 90 -10.23 5.15 -1.43
C LYS A 90 -9.44 5.14 -0.12
N LYS A 91 -9.96 5.85 0.92
CA LYS A 91 -9.39 5.84 2.27
C LYS A 91 -9.11 4.42 2.76
N GLY A 92 -7.93 4.23 3.34
CA GLY A 92 -7.46 2.95 3.85
C GLY A 92 -6.78 2.04 2.82
N ARG A 93 -6.86 2.33 1.53
CA ARG A 93 -6.11 1.61 0.50
C ARG A 93 -4.66 2.07 0.45
N THR A 94 -3.76 1.17 0.14
CA THR A 94 -2.36 1.51 -0.16
C THR A 94 -2.26 1.96 -1.61
N VAL A 95 -1.64 3.09 -1.82
CA VAL A 95 -1.43 3.70 -3.12
C VAL A 95 0.04 4.06 -3.26
N ARG A 96 0.58 3.83 -4.45
CA ARG A 96 1.89 4.33 -4.88
C ARG A 96 1.66 5.49 -5.83
N ALA A 97 2.36 6.58 -5.60
CA ALA A 97 2.31 7.75 -6.47
C ALA A 97 3.71 8.15 -6.91
N ILE A 98 3.82 8.57 -8.18
CA ILE A 98 5.02 9.14 -8.78
C ILE A 98 4.69 10.57 -9.19
N GLY A 99 5.57 11.51 -8.89
CA GLY A 99 5.36 12.91 -9.26
C GLY A 99 6.60 13.75 -9.08
N LEU A 100 6.54 14.97 -9.59
CA LEU A 100 7.57 15.98 -9.36
C LEU A 100 7.34 16.64 -8.01
N LEU A 101 8.37 16.68 -7.16
CA LEU A 101 8.28 17.42 -5.91
C LEU A 101 8.26 18.92 -6.21
N HIS A 102 7.20 19.58 -5.76
CA HIS A 102 6.93 20.99 -6.00
C HIS A 102 6.38 21.64 -4.72
N LEU A 103 6.39 22.96 -4.65
CA LEU A 103 5.67 23.70 -3.62
C LEU A 103 4.31 24.13 -4.20
N ASP A 104 3.25 23.91 -3.44
CA ASP A 104 1.94 24.45 -3.80
C ASP A 104 1.86 25.98 -3.56
N SER A 105 0.68 26.57 -3.76
CA SER A 105 0.46 28.01 -3.57
C SER A 105 0.76 28.50 -2.15
N ASP A 106 0.67 27.63 -1.18
CA ASP A 106 0.86 27.93 0.24
C ASP A 106 2.29 27.64 0.71
N GLY A 107 3.16 27.21 -0.22
CA GLY A 107 4.55 26.84 0.06
C GLY A 107 4.70 25.47 0.70
N THR A 108 3.66 24.62 0.64
CA THR A 108 3.70 23.24 1.16
C THR A 108 4.28 22.29 0.10
N PRO A 109 5.23 21.42 0.47
CA PRO A 109 5.75 20.41 -0.45
C PRO A 109 4.66 19.43 -0.88
N VAL A 110 4.50 19.25 -2.19
CA VAL A 110 3.53 18.32 -2.78
C VAL A 110 4.16 17.56 -3.95
N LEU A 111 3.72 16.34 -4.17
CA LEU A 111 4.05 15.58 -5.37
C LEU A 111 3.02 15.87 -6.46
N ARG A 112 3.43 16.60 -7.48
CA ARG A 112 2.61 16.92 -8.64
C ARG A 112 2.65 15.76 -9.63
N VAL A 113 1.54 15.08 -9.77
CA VAL A 113 1.35 13.97 -10.72
C VAL A 113 1.21 14.51 -12.15
N ARG A 114 1.84 13.86 -13.12
CA ARG A 114 1.83 14.27 -14.54
C ARG A 114 0.74 13.56 -15.34
N ASN A 115 0.39 12.34 -14.93
CA ASN A 115 -0.69 11.56 -15.54
C ASN A 115 -1.28 10.54 -14.56
N CYS A 116 -2.42 9.94 -14.92
CA CYS A 116 -3.14 9.02 -14.03
C CYS A 116 -2.43 7.69 -13.75
N ASP A 117 -1.55 7.27 -14.64
CA ASP A 117 -0.85 5.99 -14.49
C ASP A 117 0.25 6.08 -13.43
N GLU A 118 0.58 7.29 -13.01
CA GLU A 118 1.50 7.56 -11.91
C GLU A 118 0.88 7.34 -10.52
N VAL A 119 -0.44 7.12 -10.45
CA VAL A 119 -1.14 6.81 -9.19
C VAL A 119 -1.72 5.41 -9.27
N VAL A 120 -1.09 4.47 -8.60
CA VAL A 120 -1.38 3.03 -8.71
C VAL A 120 -1.85 2.47 -7.37
N TYR A 121 -2.96 1.73 -7.39
CA TYR A 121 -3.37 0.93 -6.24
C TYR A 121 -2.40 -0.24 -6.03
N VAL A 122 -1.90 -0.38 -4.80
CA VAL A 122 -1.05 -1.50 -4.38
C VAL A 122 -1.94 -2.48 -3.61
N PRO A 123 -2.24 -3.66 -4.19
CA PRO A 123 -3.04 -4.66 -3.48
C PRO A 123 -2.28 -5.14 -2.24
N PRO A 124 -2.98 -5.43 -1.13
CA PRO A 124 -2.34 -6.03 0.02
C PRO A 124 -1.69 -7.35 -0.41
N VAL A 125 -0.43 -7.53 -0.04
CA VAL A 125 0.24 -8.82 -0.23
C VAL A 125 -0.62 -9.86 0.49
N PRO A 126 -1.12 -10.91 -0.20
CA PRO A 126 -1.83 -11.97 0.49
C PRO A 126 -0.89 -12.50 1.56
N VAL A 127 -1.26 -12.30 2.82
CA VAL A 127 -0.55 -12.95 3.92
C VAL A 127 -0.70 -14.42 3.61
N SER A 128 0.37 -15.04 3.10
CA SER A 128 0.46 -16.48 3.07
C SER A 128 0.25 -16.88 4.53
N LEU A 129 -0.96 -17.35 4.84
CA LEU A 129 -1.23 -18.00 6.11
C LEU A 129 -0.17 -19.08 6.16
N GLY A 130 0.93 -18.78 6.88
CA GLY A 130 2.07 -19.64 6.97
C GLY A 130 1.53 -21.03 7.18
N SER A 131 1.89 -21.95 6.30
CA SER A 131 1.42 -23.33 6.26
C SER A 131 1.01 -23.70 7.68
N ARG A 132 -0.32 -23.84 7.90
CA ARG A 132 -0.79 -24.41 9.16
C ARG A 132 0.06 -25.64 9.30
N ARG A 133 1.03 -25.61 10.22
CA ARG A 133 1.74 -26.83 10.57
C ARG A 133 0.63 -27.80 10.87
N ASN A 134 0.35 -28.74 9.94
CA ASN A 134 -0.51 -29.85 10.24
C ASN A 134 -0.04 -30.35 11.59
N PRO A 135 -0.91 -30.38 12.63
CA PRO A 135 -0.51 -30.95 13.89
C PRO A 135 0.11 -32.29 13.51
N ARG A 136 1.39 -32.44 13.85
CA ARG A 136 2.10 -33.67 13.52
C ARG A 136 1.19 -34.80 13.98
N THR A 137 0.82 -35.67 13.04
CA THR A 137 -0.09 -36.80 13.30
C THR A 137 0.34 -37.60 14.54
N GLY A 138 1.61 -37.48 14.95
CA GLY A 138 2.15 -38.00 16.18
C GLY A 138 1.53 -37.45 17.46
N ASP A 139 1.16 -36.16 17.50
CA ASP A 139 0.62 -35.57 18.74
C ASP A 139 -0.80 -36.08 19.05
N LEU A 140 -1.59 -36.36 18.02
CA LEU A 140 -2.90 -36.97 18.17
C LEU A 140 -2.83 -38.43 18.63
N ILE A 141 -1.79 -39.17 18.21
CA ILE A 141 -1.57 -40.58 18.62
C ILE A 141 -1.29 -40.63 20.12
N TRP A 142 -0.48 -39.74 20.66
CA TRP A 142 -0.17 -39.70 22.09
C TRP A 142 -1.38 -39.35 22.95
N ILE A 143 -2.25 -38.46 22.47
CA ILE A 143 -3.51 -38.13 23.16
C ILE A 143 -4.45 -39.35 23.16
N ALA A 144 -4.58 -40.07 22.05
CA ALA A 144 -5.40 -41.28 21.95
C ALA A 144 -4.89 -42.41 22.85
N VAL A 145 -3.57 -42.62 22.89
CA VAL A 145 -2.96 -43.60 23.80
C VAL A 145 -3.16 -43.22 25.27
N GLY A 146 -3.02 -41.96 25.62
CA GLY A 146 -3.28 -41.48 26.98
C GLY A 146 -4.69 -41.75 27.44
N VAL A 147 -5.70 -41.52 26.60
CA VAL A 147 -7.11 -41.76 26.90
C VAL A 147 -7.39 -43.25 27.08
N MET A 148 -6.80 -44.16 26.26
CA MET A 148 -6.95 -45.60 26.38
C MET A 148 -6.36 -46.14 27.69
N VAL A 149 -5.19 -45.67 28.09
CA VAL A 149 -4.55 -46.07 29.33
C VAL A 149 -5.40 -45.69 30.56
N LEU A 150 -5.91 -44.45 30.59
CA LEU A 150 -6.75 -43.97 31.69
C LEU A 150 -8.06 -44.73 31.76
N SER A 151 -8.70 -45.07 30.64
CA SER A 151 -9.94 -45.86 30.63
C SER A 151 -9.71 -47.30 31.05
N GLY A 152 -8.56 -47.91 30.69
CA GLY A 152 -8.20 -49.26 31.15
C GLY A 152 -7.97 -49.36 32.64
N ILE A 153 -7.31 -48.38 33.25
CA ILE A 153 -7.08 -48.32 34.71
C ILE A 153 -8.41 -48.16 35.45
N GLY A 154 -9.30 -47.28 34.96
CA GLY A 154 -10.62 -47.08 35.52
C GLY A 154 -11.47 -48.35 35.58
N LEU A 155 -11.43 -49.14 34.47
CA LEU A 155 -12.16 -50.40 34.38
C LEU A 155 -11.61 -51.47 35.35
N ALA A 156 -10.28 -51.57 35.48
CA ALA A 156 -9.63 -52.52 36.39
C ALA A 156 -9.99 -52.23 37.88
N VAL A 157 -10.05 -50.98 38.26
CA VAL A 157 -10.41 -50.54 39.61
C VAL A 157 -11.89 -50.87 39.93
N LEU A 158 -12.79 -50.66 38.96
CA LEU A 158 -14.21 -51.00 39.11
C LEU A 158 -14.46 -52.47 39.22
N LEU A 159 -13.75 -53.32 38.48
CA LEU A 159 -13.86 -54.78 38.53
C LEU A 159 -13.34 -55.34 39.88
N LYS A 160 -12.27 -54.73 40.41
CA LYS A 160 -11.70 -55.13 41.72
C LYS A 160 -12.66 -54.77 42.89
N LYS A 161 -13.41 -53.69 42.77
CA LYS A 161 -14.41 -53.27 43.77
C LYS A 161 -15.68 -54.14 43.79
N ARG A 162 -15.99 -54.83 42.70
CA ARG A 162 -17.14 -55.74 42.58
C ARG A 162 -16.90 -57.13 43.14
N LYS A 163 -15.63 -57.49 43.44
CA LYS A 163 -15.23 -58.80 43.98
C LYS A 163 -15.05 -58.83 45.51
N LYS A 164 -15.35 -57.72 46.18
CA LYS A 164 -15.52 -57.66 47.63
C LYS A 164 -16.99 -57.46 47.96
#